data_efd0d4f44ec5af1b10965300bb8b366d
#
_entry.id   efd0d4f44ec5af1b10965300bb8b366d
#
_cell.length_a   1.000
_cell.length_b   1.000
_cell.length_c   1.000
_cell.angle_alpha   90.00
_cell.angle_beta   90.00
_cell.angle_gamma   90.00
#
_symmetry.space_group_name_H-M   'P 1'
#
loop_
_entity.id
_entity.type
_entity.pdbx_description
1 polymer ?
#
loop_
_entity_poly.entity_id
_entity_poly.type
_entity_poly.pdbx_seq_one_letter_code
_entity_poly.pdbx_strand_id
1 'polypeptide(L)'
;MQDLYTLYTIRMIMTGIVLFGAVHYGAMIFDLNLAEYLNLVFFRTFKKRGVVDKVIYALFAICAIILAFDRTTWLPFLGETVLPSAVVPLKTNVGDTTVDVKVAPGAKVVFWAAKPGANSETKVEQAYDDYSNSGVVLANDLGVATLTFNKGTEYVVPSGKHLKSHVHYREFNGMVGPVKSVFI
;
A
#
# COMPACT_ATOMS: atom_id res chain seq x y z
N MET A 1 5.77 -14.42 4.42
CA MET A 1 6.73 -13.90 3.42
C MET A 1 6.25 -14.14 1.98
N GLN A 2 5.71 -15.31 1.63
CA GLN A 2 5.19 -15.58 0.27
C GLN A 2 4.08 -14.62 -0.18
N ASP A 3 3.16 -14.23 0.71
CA ASP A 3 1.99 -13.42 0.34
C ASP A 3 2.34 -11.99 -0.11
N LEU A 4 3.35 -11.35 0.49
CA LEU A 4 3.78 -9.99 0.13
C LEU A 4 4.42 -9.96 -1.26
N TYR A 5 5.32 -10.91 -1.56
CA TYR A 5 5.92 -11.03 -2.89
C TYR A 5 4.89 -11.37 -3.95
N THR A 6 3.89 -12.19 -3.62
CA THR A 6 2.80 -12.55 -4.52
C THR A 6 1.96 -11.32 -4.88
N LEU A 7 1.56 -10.53 -3.89
CA LEU A 7 0.80 -9.29 -4.11
C LEU A 7 1.59 -8.26 -4.93
N TYR A 8 2.88 -8.09 -4.65
CA TYR A 8 3.75 -7.23 -5.42
C TYR A 8 3.85 -7.68 -6.88
N THR A 9 4.04 -8.99 -7.10
CA THR A 9 4.13 -9.58 -8.45
C THR A 9 2.84 -9.38 -9.23
N ILE A 10 1.68 -9.62 -8.60
CA ILE A 10 0.37 -9.39 -9.23
C ILE A 10 0.21 -7.92 -9.63
N ARG A 11 0.53 -6.99 -8.74
CA ARG A 11 0.45 -5.55 -9.03
C ARG A 11 1.37 -5.16 -10.18
N MET A 12 2.60 -5.66 -10.21
CA MET A 12 3.56 -5.43 -11.29
C MET A 12 3.03 -5.93 -12.64
N ILE A 13 2.43 -7.13 -12.67
CA ILE A 13 1.80 -7.69 -13.88
C ILE A 13 0.64 -6.80 -14.33
N MET A 14 -0.26 -6.42 -13.43
CA MET A 14 -1.40 -5.54 -13.77
C MET A 14 -0.92 -4.19 -14.31
N THR A 15 0.10 -3.60 -13.71
CA THR A 15 0.71 -2.35 -14.18
C THR A 15 1.28 -2.52 -15.59
N GLY A 16 2.00 -3.63 -15.86
CA GLY A 16 2.50 -3.95 -17.19
C GLY A 16 1.39 -4.07 -18.23
N ILE A 17 0.29 -4.72 -17.89
CA ILE A 17 -0.91 -4.86 -18.76
C ILE A 17 -1.50 -3.48 -19.10
N VAL A 18 -1.67 -2.61 -18.11
CA VAL A 18 -2.22 -1.26 -18.32
C VAL A 18 -1.28 -0.38 -19.13
N LEU A 19 0.03 -0.43 -18.88
CA LEU A 19 1.03 0.29 -19.68
C LEU A 19 1.04 -0.19 -21.14
N PHE A 20 0.96 -1.50 -21.35
CA PHE A 20 0.83 -2.04 -22.70
C PHE A 20 -0.45 -1.53 -23.38
N GLY A 21 -1.58 -1.51 -22.67
CA GLY A 21 -2.83 -0.95 -23.18
C GLY A 21 -2.69 0.52 -23.58
N ALA A 22 -2.03 1.34 -22.76
CA ALA A 22 -1.77 2.74 -23.06
C ALA A 22 -0.90 2.93 -24.32
N VAL A 23 0.17 2.13 -24.44
CA VAL A 23 1.05 2.13 -25.64
C VAL A 23 0.27 1.69 -26.88
N HIS A 24 -0.57 0.67 -26.75
CA HIS A 24 -1.43 0.21 -27.83
C HIS A 24 -2.37 1.31 -28.35
N TYR A 25 -3.07 2.01 -27.43
CA TYR A 25 -3.93 3.13 -27.84
C TYR A 25 -3.15 4.29 -28.47
N GLY A 26 -1.94 4.57 -27.96
CA GLY A 26 -1.04 5.54 -28.58
C GLY A 26 -0.60 5.13 -30.00
N ALA A 27 -0.30 3.86 -30.20
CA ALA A 27 0.11 3.32 -31.50
C ALA A 27 -1.03 3.35 -32.55
N MET A 28 -2.29 3.24 -32.12
CA MET A 28 -3.45 3.35 -33.01
C MET A 28 -3.56 4.71 -33.69
N ILE A 29 -2.98 5.77 -33.14
CA ILE A 29 -2.90 7.09 -33.81
C ILE A 29 -2.11 7.00 -35.12
N PHE A 30 -1.20 6.03 -35.21
CA PHE A 30 -0.37 5.75 -36.38
C PHE A 30 -0.85 4.53 -37.17
N ASP A 31 -2.11 4.15 -37.01
CA ASP A 31 -2.71 2.95 -37.62
C ASP A 31 -2.03 1.62 -37.25
N LEU A 32 -1.28 1.60 -36.14
CA LEU A 32 -0.59 0.42 -35.62
C LEU A 32 -1.44 -0.29 -34.57
N ASN A 33 -2.10 -1.39 -34.95
CA ASN A 33 -2.90 -2.20 -34.03
C ASN A 33 -2.03 -3.29 -33.37
N LEU A 34 -1.43 -2.99 -32.20
CA LEU A 34 -0.59 -3.94 -31.48
C LEU A 34 -1.34 -5.19 -30.99
N ALA A 35 -2.64 -5.07 -30.70
CA ALA A 35 -3.46 -6.22 -30.31
C ALA A 35 -3.62 -7.19 -31.48
N GLU A 36 -3.72 -6.72 -32.72
CA GLU A 36 -3.76 -7.52 -33.90
C GLU A 36 -2.43 -8.28 -34.14
N TYR A 37 -1.30 -7.62 -33.91
CA TYR A 37 0.02 -8.26 -33.96
C TYR A 37 0.17 -9.34 -32.89
N LEU A 38 -0.26 -9.10 -31.68
CA LEU A 38 -0.27 -10.12 -30.62
C LEU A 38 -1.17 -11.30 -30.99
N ASN A 39 -2.35 -11.03 -31.54
CA ASN A 39 -3.26 -12.07 -32.00
C ASN A 39 -2.63 -12.92 -33.11
N LEU A 40 -1.93 -12.30 -34.06
CA LEU A 40 -1.23 -12.99 -35.14
C LEU A 40 -0.11 -13.90 -34.62
N VAL A 41 0.66 -13.44 -33.62
CA VAL A 41 1.83 -14.16 -33.09
C VAL A 41 1.43 -15.29 -32.16
N PHE A 42 0.53 -15.03 -31.21
CA PHE A 42 0.21 -15.98 -30.13
C PHE A 42 -1.03 -16.84 -30.40
N PHE A 43 -1.99 -16.33 -31.18
CA PHE A 43 -3.30 -16.97 -31.37
C PHE A 43 -3.62 -17.33 -32.83
N ARG A 44 -2.60 -17.59 -33.62
CA ARG A 44 -2.71 -17.95 -35.07
C ARG A 44 -3.78 -19.02 -35.38
N THR A 45 -4.20 -19.77 -34.35
CA THR A 45 -5.18 -20.85 -34.42
C THR A 45 -6.62 -20.41 -34.13
N PHE A 46 -6.87 -19.22 -33.57
CA PHE A 46 -8.22 -18.78 -33.21
C PHE A 46 -8.91 -18.07 -34.39
N LYS A 47 -9.84 -18.75 -35.01
CA LYS A 47 -10.69 -18.24 -36.13
C LYS A 47 -11.61 -17.05 -35.73
N LYS A 48 -11.71 -16.69 -34.43
CA LYS A 48 -12.61 -15.65 -33.92
C LYS A 48 -11.81 -14.43 -33.44
N ARG A 49 -11.20 -13.66 -34.34
CA ARG A 49 -10.42 -12.45 -34.05
C ARG A 49 -11.16 -11.51 -33.08
N GLY A 50 -12.41 -11.16 -33.32
CA GLY A 50 -13.15 -10.19 -32.50
C GLY A 50 -13.47 -10.61 -31.05
N VAL A 51 -13.34 -11.89 -30.69
CA VAL A 51 -13.50 -12.33 -29.28
C VAL A 51 -12.19 -12.12 -28.52
N VAL A 52 -11.06 -12.42 -29.13
CA VAL A 52 -9.74 -12.25 -28.51
C VAL A 52 -9.49 -10.76 -28.20
N ASP A 53 -9.77 -9.87 -29.15
CA ASP A 53 -9.63 -8.43 -28.97
C ASP A 53 -10.50 -7.93 -27.79
N LYS A 54 -11.76 -8.37 -27.72
CA LYS A 54 -12.65 -8.03 -26.60
C LYS A 54 -12.11 -8.50 -25.26
N VAL A 55 -11.52 -9.69 -25.17
CA VAL A 55 -10.90 -10.22 -23.95
C VAL A 55 -9.69 -9.39 -23.56
N ILE A 56 -8.83 -9.02 -24.51
CA ILE A 56 -7.66 -8.19 -24.26
C ILE A 56 -8.09 -6.80 -23.73
N TYR A 57 -9.05 -6.14 -24.37
CA TYR A 57 -9.55 -4.84 -23.91
C TYR A 57 -10.25 -4.91 -22.55
N ALA A 58 -11.03 -5.97 -22.31
CA ALA A 58 -11.63 -6.21 -21.00
C ALA A 58 -10.56 -6.38 -19.91
N LEU A 59 -9.47 -7.09 -20.22
CA LEU A 59 -8.35 -7.27 -19.30
C LEU A 59 -7.67 -5.93 -18.96
N PHE A 60 -7.43 -5.05 -19.96
CA PHE A 60 -6.90 -3.71 -19.73
C PHE A 60 -7.81 -2.90 -18.80
N ALA A 61 -9.11 -2.92 -19.07
CA ALA A 61 -10.08 -2.18 -18.26
C ALA A 61 -10.15 -2.70 -16.83
N ILE A 62 -10.21 -4.02 -16.62
CA ILE A 62 -10.25 -4.63 -15.29
C ILE A 62 -8.98 -4.30 -14.50
N CYS A 63 -7.79 -4.47 -15.09
CA CYS A 63 -6.53 -4.14 -14.42
C CYS A 63 -6.47 -2.64 -14.06
N ALA A 64 -6.89 -1.75 -14.97
CA ALA A 64 -6.92 -0.32 -14.72
C ALA A 64 -7.87 0.05 -13.58
N ILE A 65 -9.06 -0.55 -13.51
CA ILE A 65 -10.04 -0.34 -12.43
C ILE A 65 -9.45 -0.81 -11.09
N ILE A 66 -8.86 -2.01 -11.04
CA ILE A 66 -8.27 -2.53 -9.81
C ILE A 66 -7.16 -1.58 -9.32
N LEU A 67 -6.24 -1.17 -10.20
CA LEU A 67 -5.15 -0.25 -9.86
C LEU A 67 -5.66 1.13 -9.47
N ALA A 68 -6.73 1.63 -10.08
CA ALA A 68 -7.32 2.93 -9.75
C ALA A 68 -7.91 2.98 -8.32
N PHE A 69 -8.37 1.86 -7.79
CA PHE A 69 -8.86 1.74 -6.42
C PHE A 69 -7.82 1.23 -5.43
N ASP A 70 -6.64 0.83 -5.90
CA ASP A 70 -5.55 0.43 -5.01
C ASP A 70 -4.86 1.68 -4.42
N ARG A 71 -4.93 1.81 -3.09
CA ARG A 71 -4.29 2.88 -2.34
C ARG A 71 -2.80 3.04 -2.67
N THR A 72 -2.09 1.95 -2.88
CA THR A 72 -0.63 1.96 -3.14
C THR A 72 -0.28 2.55 -4.51
N THR A 73 -1.20 2.50 -5.48
CA THR A 73 -1.02 3.14 -6.79
C THR A 73 -0.91 4.67 -6.66
N TRP A 74 -1.72 5.27 -5.79
CA TRP A 74 -1.75 6.72 -5.60
C TRP A 74 -0.80 7.22 -4.52
N LEU A 75 -0.53 6.38 -3.52
CA LEU A 75 0.29 6.70 -2.37
C LEU A 75 1.38 5.63 -2.19
N PRO A 76 2.33 5.51 -3.13
CA PRO A 76 3.33 4.42 -3.11
C PRO A 76 4.23 4.48 -1.87
N PHE A 77 4.44 5.66 -1.27
CA PHE A 77 5.21 5.82 -0.03
C PHE A 77 4.54 5.14 1.19
N LEU A 78 3.24 4.85 1.13
CA LEU A 78 2.53 4.08 2.15
C LEU A 78 2.58 2.56 1.90
N GLY A 79 3.13 2.15 0.75
CA GLY A 79 3.26 0.76 0.35
C GLY A 79 4.46 0.06 0.98
N GLU A 80 4.84 -1.04 0.40
CA GLU A 80 5.97 -1.85 0.83
C GLU A 80 7.30 -1.16 0.52
N THR A 81 8.30 -1.37 1.38
CA THR A 81 9.62 -0.76 1.22
C THR A 81 10.70 -1.76 1.62
N VAL A 82 11.79 -1.82 0.87
CA VAL A 82 12.96 -2.63 1.23
C VAL A 82 13.78 -1.88 2.28
N LEU A 83 13.67 -2.35 3.53
CA LEU A 83 14.48 -1.86 4.65
C LEU A 83 14.81 -3.05 5.56
N PRO A 84 16.09 -3.37 5.78
CA PRO A 84 16.45 -4.48 6.67
C PRO A 84 15.99 -4.21 8.11
N SER A 85 15.27 -5.15 8.70
CA SER A 85 14.75 -4.98 10.07
C SER A 85 15.88 -4.85 11.12
N ALA A 86 17.06 -5.37 10.83
CA ALA A 86 18.22 -5.30 11.72
C ALA A 86 18.72 -3.87 11.97
N VAL A 87 18.56 -2.97 11.00
CA VAL A 87 19.01 -1.56 11.14
C VAL A 87 18.01 -0.68 11.90
N VAL A 88 16.84 -1.22 12.24
CA VAL A 88 15.81 -0.50 13.02
C VAL A 88 15.87 -1.00 14.47
N PRO A 89 16.44 -0.23 15.40
CA PRO A 89 16.54 -0.62 16.80
C PRO A 89 15.17 -0.69 17.46
N LEU A 90 15.02 -1.51 18.49
CA LEU A 90 13.85 -1.47 19.36
C LEU A 90 13.80 -0.13 20.09
N LYS A 91 12.63 0.47 20.16
CA LYS A 91 12.39 1.74 20.83
C LYS A 91 11.12 1.62 21.67
N THR A 92 11.27 1.50 22.97
CA THR A 92 10.13 1.57 23.88
C THR A 92 9.59 3.00 23.89
N ASN A 93 8.29 3.15 23.79
CA ASN A 93 7.61 4.42 23.98
C ASN A 93 6.79 4.36 25.28
N VAL A 94 6.67 5.49 25.94
CA VAL A 94 5.83 5.67 27.13
C VAL A 94 4.58 6.44 26.70
N GLY A 95 3.40 5.98 27.13
CA GLY A 95 2.15 6.61 26.74
C GLY A 95 0.99 6.18 27.62
N ASP A 96 -0.11 6.87 27.47
CA ASP A 96 -1.38 6.66 28.19
C ASP A 96 -2.33 5.65 27.51
N THR A 97 -1.97 5.22 26.30
CA THR A 97 -2.82 4.38 25.45
C THR A 97 -2.05 3.18 24.94
N THR A 98 -2.70 2.02 24.93
CA THR A 98 -2.16 0.78 24.36
C THR A 98 -3.14 0.20 23.36
N VAL A 99 -2.59 -0.36 22.25
CA VAL A 99 -3.36 -1.07 21.23
C VAL A 99 -2.61 -2.34 20.84
N ASP A 100 -3.31 -3.46 20.85
CA ASP A 100 -2.77 -4.73 20.36
C ASP A 100 -3.07 -4.90 18.86
N VAL A 101 -2.03 -5.26 18.10
CA VAL A 101 -2.17 -5.56 16.67
C VAL A 101 -1.68 -6.97 16.38
N LYS A 102 -2.37 -7.64 15.45
CA LYS A 102 -1.97 -8.97 14.97
C LYS A 102 -1.06 -8.84 13.75
N VAL A 103 0.11 -9.48 13.88
CA VAL A 103 1.17 -9.53 12.87
C VAL A 103 1.81 -10.93 12.87
N ALA A 104 2.86 -11.16 12.11
CA ALA A 104 3.58 -12.44 12.18
C ALA A 104 4.27 -12.61 13.55
N PRO A 105 4.33 -13.83 14.12
CA PRO A 105 5.06 -14.11 15.35
C PRO A 105 6.53 -13.66 15.26
N GLY A 106 7.01 -12.96 16.30
CA GLY A 106 8.37 -12.42 16.35
C GLY A 106 8.65 -11.26 15.36
N ALA A 107 7.67 -10.80 14.60
CA ALA A 107 7.85 -9.67 13.70
C ALA A 107 8.15 -8.39 14.48
N LYS A 108 9.05 -7.56 13.95
CA LYS A 108 9.28 -6.22 14.46
C LYS A 108 8.20 -5.29 13.92
N VAL A 109 7.63 -4.45 14.78
CA VAL A 109 6.56 -3.51 14.43
C VAL A 109 7.01 -2.09 14.77
N VAL A 110 7.10 -1.22 13.77
CA VAL A 110 7.27 0.21 13.96
C VAL A 110 5.89 0.86 13.96
N PHE A 111 5.66 1.77 14.89
CA PHE A 111 4.39 2.47 15.02
C PHE A 111 4.60 3.95 15.34
N TRP A 112 3.62 4.78 14.99
CA TRP A 112 3.60 6.21 15.31
C TRP A 112 2.16 6.72 15.35
N ALA A 113 1.93 7.70 16.20
CA ALA A 113 0.65 8.39 16.33
C ALA A 113 0.86 9.91 16.28
N ALA A 114 -0.21 10.65 16.04
CA ALA A 114 -0.19 12.10 16.16
C ALA A 114 0.19 12.52 17.58
N LYS A 115 0.74 13.71 17.74
CA LYS A 115 1.04 14.28 19.06
C LYS A 115 -0.25 14.53 19.85
N PRO A 116 -0.20 14.40 21.18
CA PRO A 116 -1.26 14.93 22.05
C PRO A 116 -1.40 16.45 21.87
N GLY A 117 -2.62 16.96 21.96
CA GLY A 117 -2.88 18.41 21.91
C GLY A 117 -3.00 19.01 20.50
N ALA A 118 -2.83 18.24 19.41
CA ALA A 118 -3.29 18.69 18.10
C ALA A 118 -4.82 18.88 18.15
N ASN A 119 -5.34 19.87 17.44
CA ASN A 119 -6.78 20.14 17.36
C ASN A 119 -7.32 19.79 15.98
N SER A 120 -8.63 19.85 15.80
CA SER A 120 -9.30 19.52 14.55
C SER A 120 -8.90 20.40 13.36
N GLU A 121 -8.15 21.48 13.55
CA GLU A 121 -7.63 22.37 12.51
C GLU A 121 -6.13 22.09 12.22
N THR A 122 -5.49 21.23 13.01
CA THR A 122 -4.07 20.89 12.84
C THR A 122 -3.84 20.17 11.53
N LYS A 123 -2.88 20.66 10.75
CA LYS A 123 -2.47 20.01 9.51
C LYS A 123 -1.65 18.75 9.78
N VAL A 124 -1.63 17.84 8.85
CA VAL A 124 -0.94 16.54 8.97
C VAL A 124 0.55 16.69 9.36
N GLU A 125 1.24 17.65 8.77
CA GLU A 125 2.67 17.90 9.05
C GLU A 125 2.90 18.34 10.50
N GLN A 126 1.97 19.08 11.07
CA GLN A 126 2.01 19.56 12.46
C GLN A 126 1.57 18.49 13.45
N ALA A 127 0.63 17.62 13.03
CA ALA A 127 0.11 16.55 13.88
C ALA A 127 1.18 15.53 14.26
N TYR A 128 2.11 15.22 13.34
CA TYR A 128 3.19 14.25 13.58
C TYR A 128 4.51 14.91 13.98
N ASP A 129 4.75 16.16 13.55
CA ASP A 129 5.93 16.98 13.86
C ASP A 129 7.25 16.16 13.74
N ASP A 130 7.94 15.91 14.85
CA ASP A 130 9.20 15.16 14.92
C ASP A 130 9.02 13.64 15.03
N TYR A 131 7.79 13.12 14.94
CA TYR A 131 7.46 11.71 15.16
C TYR A 131 7.92 11.15 16.52
N SER A 132 8.03 11.99 17.54
CA SER A 132 8.44 11.56 18.88
C SER A 132 7.47 10.54 19.51
N ASN A 133 6.16 10.66 19.19
CA ASN A 133 5.11 9.72 19.63
C ASN A 133 5.14 8.43 18.79
N SER A 134 6.27 7.71 18.87
CA SER A 134 6.54 6.52 18.06
C SER A 134 7.37 5.50 18.83
N GLY A 135 7.29 4.25 18.41
CA GLY A 135 8.08 3.17 18.99
C GLY A 135 8.34 2.01 18.02
N VAL A 136 9.15 1.08 18.48
CA VAL A 136 9.47 -0.16 17.76
C VAL A 136 9.42 -1.32 18.76
N VAL A 137 8.53 -2.26 18.55
CA VAL A 137 8.30 -3.43 19.42
C VAL A 137 8.42 -4.74 18.66
N LEU A 138 8.58 -5.84 19.39
CA LEU A 138 8.48 -7.19 18.84
C LEU A 138 7.11 -7.78 19.16
N ALA A 139 6.53 -8.46 18.19
CA ALA A 139 5.37 -9.31 18.44
C ALA A 139 5.79 -10.54 19.26
N ASN A 140 4.91 -11.00 20.11
CA ASN A 140 5.09 -12.25 20.86
C ASN A 140 4.92 -13.49 19.96
N ASP A 141 5.07 -14.68 20.52
CA ASP A 141 4.95 -15.97 19.81
C ASP A 141 3.52 -16.22 19.28
N LEU A 142 2.52 -15.52 19.80
CA LEU A 142 1.14 -15.55 19.29
C LEU A 142 0.87 -14.53 18.17
N GLY A 143 1.90 -13.78 17.75
CA GLY A 143 1.78 -12.74 16.74
C GLY A 143 1.06 -11.49 17.22
N VAL A 144 1.11 -11.17 18.51
CA VAL A 144 0.53 -9.95 19.07
C VAL A 144 1.65 -8.97 19.41
N ALA A 145 1.56 -7.76 18.87
CA ALA A 145 2.41 -6.63 19.23
C ALA A 145 1.58 -5.57 19.96
N THR A 146 2.00 -5.21 21.18
CA THR A 146 1.38 -4.14 21.99
C THR A 146 2.06 -2.82 21.70
N LEU A 147 1.31 -1.89 21.13
CA LEU A 147 1.75 -0.54 20.77
C LEU A 147 1.38 0.41 21.90
N THR A 148 2.37 1.04 22.56
CA THR A 148 2.15 2.00 23.66
C THR A 148 2.51 3.41 23.18
N PHE A 149 1.59 4.35 23.28
CA PHE A 149 1.76 5.73 22.79
C PHE A 149 0.83 6.70 23.54
N ASN A 150 1.06 7.99 23.40
CA ASN A 150 0.11 8.99 23.88
C ASN A 150 -1.02 9.14 22.86
N LYS A 151 -2.26 9.15 23.33
CA LYS A 151 -3.42 9.32 22.45
C LYS A 151 -3.31 10.64 21.70
N GLY A 152 -3.14 10.54 20.39
CA GLY A 152 -3.16 11.70 19.50
C GLY A 152 -4.57 12.23 19.30
N THR A 153 -4.67 13.48 18.92
CA THR A 153 -5.94 14.12 18.58
C THR A 153 -6.30 13.95 17.11
N GLU A 154 -7.52 14.31 16.76
CA GLU A 154 -7.99 14.38 15.39
C GLU A 154 -7.24 15.47 14.61
N TYR A 155 -7.07 15.30 13.31
CA TYR A 155 -6.44 16.30 12.43
C TYR A 155 -7.07 16.29 11.03
N VAL A 156 -6.76 17.33 10.23
CA VAL A 156 -7.28 17.50 8.87
C VAL A 156 -6.21 17.13 7.85
N VAL A 157 -6.57 16.29 6.88
CA VAL A 157 -5.71 16.00 5.73
C VAL A 157 -5.92 17.00 4.59
N PRO A 158 -4.99 17.12 3.62
CA PRO A 158 -5.06 18.11 2.54
C PRO A 158 -6.35 18.08 1.72
N SER A 159 -7.06 16.94 1.70
CA SER A 159 -8.38 16.83 1.08
C SER A 159 -9.53 17.45 1.87
N GLY A 160 -9.26 18.06 3.03
CA GLY A 160 -10.27 18.61 3.95
C GLY A 160 -10.98 17.57 4.82
N LYS A 161 -10.59 16.30 4.73
CA LYS A 161 -11.21 15.24 5.55
C LYS A 161 -10.61 15.25 6.96
N HIS A 162 -11.50 15.23 7.96
CA HIS A 162 -11.12 15.02 9.36
C HIS A 162 -10.83 13.53 9.61
N LEU A 163 -9.66 13.25 10.15
CA LEU A 163 -9.29 11.91 10.60
C LEU A 163 -9.37 11.82 12.11
N LYS A 164 -10.09 10.82 12.60
CA LYS A 164 -10.16 10.48 14.02
C LYS A 164 -8.81 10.06 14.55
N SER A 165 -8.63 10.13 15.86
CA SER A 165 -7.45 9.60 16.54
C SER A 165 -7.14 8.18 16.09
N HIS A 166 -5.89 7.94 15.72
CA HIS A 166 -5.43 6.63 15.26
C HIS A 166 -3.91 6.49 15.43
N VAL A 167 -3.47 5.25 15.46
CA VAL A 167 -2.06 4.87 15.38
C VAL A 167 -1.78 4.21 14.04
N HIS A 168 -0.70 4.62 13.41
CA HIS A 168 -0.14 3.94 12.25
C HIS A 168 0.88 2.90 12.68
N TYR A 169 0.97 1.81 11.94
CA TYR A 169 2.03 0.83 12.14
C TYR A 169 2.44 0.16 10.83
N ARG A 170 3.66 -0.35 10.82
CA ARG A 170 4.20 -1.20 9.75
C ARG A 170 4.87 -2.42 10.37
N GLU A 171 4.69 -3.54 9.74
CA GLU A 171 5.25 -4.83 10.12
C GLU A 171 6.52 -5.11 9.31
N PHE A 172 7.57 -5.58 9.96
CA PHE A 172 8.77 -6.09 9.33
C PHE A 172 8.72 -7.61 9.32
N ASN A 173 8.49 -8.18 8.16
CA ASN A 173 8.55 -9.61 7.91
C ASN A 173 9.35 -9.86 6.62
N GLY A 174 10.68 -9.64 6.73
CA GLY A 174 11.60 -9.63 5.58
C GLY A 174 11.65 -8.29 4.85
N MET A 175 10.52 -7.74 4.49
CA MET A 175 10.33 -6.37 3.98
C MET A 175 9.52 -5.55 4.98
N VAL A 176 9.55 -4.24 4.85
CA VAL A 176 8.63 -3.36 5.57
C VAL A 176 7.28 -3.38 4.86
N GLY A 177 6.28 -3.94 5.50
CA GLY A 177 4.92 -4.00 5.00
C GLY A 177 4.26 -2.62 4.84
N PRO A 178 3.09 -2.56 4.22
CA PRO A 178 2.35 -1.31 4.03
C PRO A 178 1.93 -0.68 5.36
N VAL A 179 1.67 0.62 5.33
CA VAL A 179 1.12 1.34 6.50
C VAL A 179 -0.30 0.86 6.76
N LYS A 180 -0.50 0.35 7.96
CA LYS A 180 -1.81 0.02 8.52
C LYS A 180 -2.18 1.04 9.59
N SER A 181 -3.47 1.21 9.88
CA SER A 181 -3.96 2.16 10.88
C SER A 181 -5.03 1.51 11.75
N VAL A 182 -4.98 1.82 13.05
CA VAL A 182 -6.01 1.46 14.01
C VAL A 182 -6.61 2.74 14.57
N PHE A 183 -7.91 2.91 14.42
CA PHE A 183 -8.65 4.04 14.99
C PHE A 183 -9.00 3.77 16.45
N ILE A 184 -9.00 4.84 17.27
CA ILE A 184 -9.12 4.76 18.73
C ILE A 184 -10.33 5.57 19.19
#